data_3e18acdfe711df8f9836b156c28eaa36
#
_entry.id   3e18acdfe711df8f9836b156c28eaa36
#
_cell.length_a   1.000
_cell.length_b   1.000
_cell.length_c   1.000
_cell.angle_alpha   90.00
_cell.angle_beta   90.00
_cell.angle_gamma   90.00
#
_symmetry.space_group_name_H-M   'P 1'
#
loop_
_entity.id
_entity.type
_entity.pdbx_description
1 polymer ?
#
loop_
_entity_poly.entity_id
_entity_poly.type
_entity_poly.pdbx_seq_one_letter_code
_entity_poly.pdbx_strand_id
1 'polypeptide(L)'
;MSLWETNNKQSKLLHLLYGVDVTQYKTEEELNERLSELKEEKTSIIENMIVSNILENYDVPLDKCNAVEIGPGAGIMLDWLAPQINHLYCVDISETILNSCKEQNKQHKNVSYNLIKKLEFPNLKNIDFVYSQSVFIHLSILDFYLYFKELYKVLKPNGLIYIDIIDCDVDEFTLQEDEFQRQLQLLKQGYTTGVKTLYHVNSGKV
;
A
#
# COMPACT_ATOMS: atom_id res chain seq x y z
N MET A 1 -16.09 -24.37 -21.03
CA MET A 1 -15.88 -24.05 -19.60
C MET A 1 -14.51 -23.43 -19.53
N SER A 2 -14.42 -22.14 -19.21
CA SER A 2 -13.10 -21.47 -19.15
C SER A 2 -12.30 -22.02 -17.97
N LEU A 3 -10.99 -22.01 -18.06
CA LEU A 3 -10.04 -22.42 -17.00
C LEU A 3 -10.39 -21.77 -15.65
N TRP A 4 -11.10 -20.66 -15.65
CA TRP A 4 -11.36 -19.76 -14.54
C TRP A 4 -12.74 -19.91 -13.88
N GLU A 5 -13.68 -20.63 -14.51
CA GLU A 5 -15.01 -20.86 -13.93
C GLU A 5 -14.99 -21.77 -12.70
N THR A 6 -13.94 -22.57 -12.57
CA THR A 6 -13.81 -23.56 -11.47
C THR A 6 -13.14 -23.00 -10.22
N ASN A 7 -12.52 -21.82 -10.23
CA ASN A 7 -11.74 -21.34 -9.08
C ASN A 7 -11.96 -19.85 -8.72
N ASN A 8 -13.21 -19.49 -8.48
CA ASN A 8 -13.66 -18.13 -8.12
C ASN A 8 -12.86 -17.51 -6.93
N LYS A 9 -12.32 -18.34 -6.03
CA LYS A 9 -11.53 -17.88 -4.87
C LYS A 9 -10.12 -17.45 -5.29
N GLN A 10 -9.46 -18.21 -6.15
CA GLN A 10 -8.12 -17.90 -6.65
C GLN A 10 -8.14 -16.69 -7.59
N SER A 11 -9.15 -16.59 -8.47
CA SER A 11 -9.37 -15.43 -9.33
C SER A 11 -9.54 -14.14 -8.53
N LYS A 12 -10.35 -14.17 -7.47
CA LYS A 12 -10.53 -13.04 -6.57
C LYS A 12 -9.25 -12.66 -5.83
N LEU A 13 -8.47 -13.65 -5.44
CA LEU A 13 -7.19 -13.41 -4.76
C LEU A 13 -6.18 -12.75 -5.71
N LEU A 14 -6.05 -13.23 -6.94
CA LEU A 14 -5.17 -12.61 -7.94
C LEU A 14 -5.60 -11.18 -8.29
N HIS A 15 -6.89 -10.93 -8.39
CA HIS A 15 -7.41 -9.58 -8.56
C HIS A 15 -7.06 -8.66 -7.37
N LEU A 16 -7.22 -9.15 -6.15
CA LEU A 16 -6.87 -8.38 -4.93
C LEU A 16 -5.37 -8.10 -4.80
N LEU A 17 -4.53 -9.08 -5.17
CA LEU A 17 -3.09 -8.99 -4.99
C LEU A 17 -2.39 -8.18 -6.09
N TYR A 18 -2.85 -8.33 -7.33
CA TYR A 18 -2.17 -7.81 -8.52
C TYR A 18 -3.01 -6.81 -9.31
N GLY A 19 -4.29 -6.65 -8.99
CA GLY A 19 -5.23 -5.84 -9.77
C GLY A 19 -5.59 -6.45 -11.13
N VAL A 20 -5.32 -7.75 -11.34
CA VAL A 20 -5.49 -8.44 -12.61
C VAL A 20 -6.87 -9.10 -12.69
N ASP A 21 -7.62 -8.79 -13.75
CA ASP A 21 -8.82 -9.53 -14.09
C ASP A 21 -8.45 -10.78 -14.88
N VAL A 22 -8.44 -11.92 -14.19
CA VAL A 22 -8.03 -13.20 -14.75
C VAL A 22 -8.95 -13.69 -15.89
N THR A 23 -10.16 -13.15 -16.02
CA THR A 23 -11.09 -13.53 -17.10
C THR A 23 -10.64 -13.06 -18.48
N GLN A 24 -9.70 -12.14 -18.55
CA GLN A 24 -9.13 -11.59 -19.78
C GLN A 24 -8.09 -12.52 -20.42
N TYR A 25 -7.59 -13.53 -19.67
CA TYR A 25 -6.54 -14.44 -20.14
C TYR A 25 -7.11 -15.79 -20.53
N LYS A 26 -6.63 -16.33 -21.66
CA LYS A 26 -7.13 -17.60 -22.21
C LYS A 26 -6.36 -18.80 -21.67
N THR A 27 -5.09 -18.60 -21.31
CA THR A 27 -4.19 -19.65 -20.81
C THR A 27 -3.50 -19.20 -19.50
N GLU A 28 -2.98 -20.19 -18.76
CA GLU A 28 -2.13 -19.94 -17.58
C GLU A 28 -0.80 -19.28 -17.99
N GLU A 29 -0.30 -19.57 -19.18
CA GLU A 29 0.93 -18.99 -19.70
C GLU A 29 0.77 -17.48 -19.92
N GLU A 30 -0.31 -17.05 -20.59
CA GLU A 30 -0.62 -15.63 -20.78
C GLU A 30 -0.78 -14.90 -19.43
N LEU A 31 -1.42 -15.52 -18.45
CA LEU A 31 -1.57 -14.92 -17.13
C LEU A 31 -0.23 -14.80 -16.40
N ASN A 32 0.59 -15.85 -16.43
CA ASN A 32 1.90 -15.86 -15.78
C ASN A 32 2.87 -14.85 -16.41
N GLU A 33 2.82 -14.70 -17.74
CA GLU A 33 3.57 -13.67 -18.46
C GLU A 33 3.16 -12.28 -17.96
N ARG A 34 1.87 -11.99 -17.88
CA ARG A 34 1.38 -10.70 -17.36
C ARG A 34 1.75 -10.46 -15.90
N LEU A 35 1.70 -11.48 -15.05
CA LEU A 35 2.12 -11.36 -13.64
C LEU A 35 3.63 -11.07 -13.53
N SER A 36 4.45 -11.65 -14.42
CA SER A 36 5.89 -11.35 -14.49
C SER A 36 6.15 -9.92 -14.92
N GLU A 37 5.49 -9.44 -15.98
CA GLU A 37 5.58 -8.05 -16.43
C GLU A 37 5.20 -7.07 -15.31
N LEU A 38 4.08 -7.32 -14.61
CA LEU A 38 3.64 -6.49 -13.47
C LEU A 38 4.67 -6.47 -12.34
N LYS A 39 5.33 -7.58 -12.10
CA LYS A 39 6.41 -7.65 -11.12
C LYS A 39 7.59 -6.77 -11.54
N GLU A 40 7.99 -6.83 -12.79
CA GLU A 40 9.07 -6.00 -13.36
C GLU A 40 8.71 -4.53 -13.36
N GLU A 41 7.50 -4.15 -13.81
CA GLU A 41 6.99 -2.79 -13.79
C GLU A 41 7.04 -2.19 -12.37
N LYS A 42 6.50 -2.92 -11.39
CA LYS A 42 6.50 -2.49 -9.98
C LYS A 42 7.91 -2.39 -9.41
N THR A 43 8.78 -3.34 -9.72
CA THR A 43 10.17 -3.30 -9.26
C THR A 43 10.90 -2.08 -9.83
N SER A 44 10.71 -1.78 -11.10
CA SER A 44 11.29 -0.58 -11.74
C SER A 44 10.79 0.73 -11.11
N ILE A 45 9.51 0.81 -10.76
CA ILE A 45 8.95 1.96 -10.03
C ILE A 45 9.62 2.12 -8.67
N ILE A 46 9.84 1.02 -7.95
CA ILE A 46 10.50 1.02 -6.65
C ILE A 46 11.94 1.52 -6.77
N GLU A 47 12.70 0.95 -7.69
CA GLU A 47 14.10 1.33 -7.91
C GLU A 47 14.23 2.81 -8.26
N ASN A 48 13.41 3.30 -9.18
CA ASN A 48 13.51 4.68 -9.63
C ASN A 48 12.92 5.69 -8.64
N MET A 49 11.87 5.36 -7.92
CA MET A 49 11.16 6.32 -7.07
C MET A 49 11.59 6.25 -5.61
N ILE A 50 11.72 5.07 -5.04
CA ILE A 50 12.10 4.93 -3.62
C ILE A 50 13.60 5.13 -3.44
N VAL A 51 14.41 4.47 -4.28
CA VAL A 51 15.87 4.58 -4.15
C VAL A 51 16.32 5.99 -4.47
N SER A 52 16.00 6.52 -5.66
CA SER A 52 16.53 7.80 -6.11
C SER A 52 15.98 8.99 -5.33
N ASN A 53 14.71 8.97 -4.93
CA ASN A 53 14.10 10.14 -4.29
C ASN A 53 14.12 10.10 -2.76
N ILE A 54 14.16 8.92 -2.14
CA ILE A 54 14.08 8.79 -0.70
C ILE A 54 15.44 8.42 -0.13
N LEU A 55 16.02 7.33 -0.61
CA LEU A 55 17.18 6.72 0.03
C LEU A 55 18.47 7.45 -0.27
N GLU A 56 18.62 8.02 -1.46
CA GLU A 56 19.80 8.85 -1.81
C GLU A 56 19.81 10.18 -1.06
N ASN A 57 18.64 10.67 -0.61
CA ASN A 57 18.51 11.91 0.16
C ASN A 57 18.43 11.67 1.66
N TYR A 58 18.51 10.44 2.13
CA TYR A 58 18.42 10.08 3.53
C TYR A 58 19.73 9.48 4.00
N ASP A 59 20.42 10.19 4.90
CA ASP A 59 21.77 9.85 5.41
C ASP A 59 21.83 8.58 6.31
N VAL A 60 20.86 7.66 6.17
CA VAL A 60 20.85 6.42 6.94
C VAL A 60 21.17 5.26 6.03
N PRO A 61 22.20 4.46 6.33
CA PRO A 61 22.50 3.24 5.59
C PRO A 61 21.29 2.30 5.58
N LEU A 62 20.89 1.82 4.40
CA LEU A 62 19.71 0.97 4.21
C LEU A 62 19.69 -0.25 5.12
N ASP A 63 20.83 -0.91 5.28
CA ASP A 63 21.01 -2.08 6.13
C ASP A 63 20.70 -1.83 7.62
N LYS A 64 20.58 -0.57 8.04
CA LYS A 64 20.19 -0.15 9.40
C LYS A 64 18.76 0.37 9.49
N CYS A 65 18.08 0.54 8.35
CA CYS A 65 16.72 1.09 8.32
C CYS A 65 15.67 0.08 8.75
N ASN A 66 14.71 0.58 9.52
CA ASN A 66 13.44 -0.09 9.75
C ASN A 66 12.35 0.60 8.94
N ALA A 67 11.62 -0.15 8.15
CA ALA A 67 10.57 0.37 7.28
C ALA A 67 9.19 -0.22 7.61
N VAL A 68 8.16 0.51 7.22
CA VAL A 68 6.77 0.01 7.21
C VAL A 68 6.25 0.04 5.78
N GLU A 69 5.71 -1.08 5.33
CA GLU A 69 4.91 -1.17 4.10
C GLU A 69 3.43 -1.25 4.46
N ILE A 70 2.64 -0.30 3.96
CA ILE A 70 1.19 -0.29 4.13
C ILE A 70 0.55 -0.88 2.89
N GLY A 71 -0.22 -1.97 3.06
CA GLY A 71 -0.87 -2.66 1.95
C GLY A 71 0.12 -3.42 1.04
N PRO A 72 0.83 -4.43 1.55
CA PRO A 72 1.89 -5.11 0.81
C PRO A 72 1.39 -5.89 -0.43
N GLY A 73 0.09 -6.15 -0.53
CA GLY A 73 -0.47 -6.93 -1.63
C GLY A 73 0.18 -8.30 -1.77
N ALA A 74 0.78 -8.56 -2.92
CA ALA A 74 1.55 -9.78 -3.19
C ALA A 74 2.97 -9.76 -2.61
N GLY A 75 3.41 -8.61 -2.08
CA GLY A 75 4.75 -8.46 -1.51
C GLY A 75 5.85 -8.28 -2.55
N ILE A 76 5.55 -7.69 -3.70
CA ILE A 76 6.54 -7.43 -4.74
C ILE A 76 7.59 -6.43 -4.25
N MET A 77 7.13 -5.34 -3.63
CA MET A 77 8.03 -4.34 -3.04
C MET A 77 8.79 -4.93 -1.86
N LEU A 78 8.12 -5.71 -1.02
CA LEU A 78 8.73 -6.44 0.09
C LEU A 78 9.88 -7.33 -0.40
N ASP A 79 9.66 -8.13 -1.45
CA ASP A 79 10.65 -9.08 -1.98
C ASP A 79 11.93 -8.37 -2.44
N TRP A 80 11.79 -7.18 -3.01
CA TRP A 80 12.92 -6.34 -3.41
C TRP A 80 13.60 -5.64 -2.23
N LEU A 81 12.82 -5.08 -1.29
CA LEU A 81 13.36 -4.23 -0.23
C LEU A 81 13.90 -5.01 0.97
N ALA A 82 13.23 -6.09 1.38
CA ALA A 82 13.59 -6.82 2.59
C ALA A 82 15.05 -7.28 2.67
N PRO A 83 15.71 -7.72 1.57
CA PRO A 83 17.12 -8.09 1.62
C PRO A 83 18.09 -6.92 1.90
N GLN A 84 17.63 -5.69 1.73
CA GLN A 84 18.47 -4.50 1.76
C GLN A 84 18.38 -3.73 3.09
N ILE A 85 17.37 -4.03 3.94
CA ILE A 85 17.08 -3.27 5.16
C ILE A 85 17.20 -4.13 6.43
N ASN A 86 17.27 -3.47 7.58
CA ASN A 86 17.33 -4.16 8.86
C ASN A 86 16.01 -4.92 9.15
N HIS A 87 14.86 -4.25 9.07
CA HIS A 87 13.56 -4.88 9.32
C HIS A 87 12.43 -4.21 8.56
N LEU A 88 11.51 -5.03 8.01
CA LEU A 88 10.30 -4.57 7.33
C LEU A 88 9.04 -5.00 8.10
N TYR A 89 8.19 -4.03 8.40
CA TYR A 89 6.88 -4.26 9.00
C TYR A 89 5.80 -4.09 7.92
N CYS A 90 5.22 -5.19 7.47
CA CYS A 90 4.05 -5.17 6.59
C CYS A 90 2.78 -5.00 7.41
N VAL A 91 1.95 -4.03 7.06
CA VAL A 91 0.68 -3.77 7.74
C VAL A 91 -0.46 -3.75 6.74
N ASP A 92 -1.56 -4.42 7.06
CA ASP A 92 -2.77 -4.46 6.23
C ASP A 92 -4.01 -4.64 7.11
N ILE A 93 -5.16 -4.23 6.60
CA ILE A 93 -6.49 -4.47 7.22
C ILE A 93 -7.04 -5.86 6.90
N SER A 94 -6.46 -6.55 5.92
CA SER A 94 -6.88 -7.87 5.43
C SER A 94 -5.93 -8.97 5.86
N GLU A 95 -6.40 -9.83 6.75
CA GLU A 95 -5.66 -11.02 7.16
C GLU A 95 -5.37 -11.98 5.97
N THR A 96 -6.28 -12.04 5.01
CA THR A 96 -6.12 -12.86 3.80
C THR A 96 -4.93 -12.38 2.96
N ILE A 97 -4.80 -11.06 2.77
CA ILE A 97 -3.67 -10.47 2.03
C ILE A 97 -2.36 -10.71 2.78
N LEU A 98 -2.32 -10.44 4.08
CA LEU A 98 -1.11 -10.66 4.88
C LEU A 98 -0.65 -12.13 4.86
N ASN A 99 -1.57 -13.08 4.97
CA ASN A 99 -1.24 -14.50 4.92
C ASN A 99 -0.71 -14.91 3.54
N SER A 100 -1.31 -14.41 2.47
CA SER A 100 -0.82 -14.67 1.11
C SER A 100 0.54 -14.05 0.86
N CYS A 101 0.73 -12.80 1.27
CA CYS A 101 2.02 -12.10 1.19
C CYS A 101 3.11 -12.88 1.94
N LYS A 102 2.82 -13.33 3.16
CA LYS A 102 3.73 -14.10 3.99
C LYS A 102 4.15 -15.42 3.35
N GLU A 103 3.20 -16.15 2.76
CA GLU A 103 3.50 -17.42 2.08
C GLU A 103 4.40 -17.23 0.86
N GLN A 104 4.16 -16.17 0.09
CA GLN A 104 4.95 -15.86 -1.10
C GLN A 104 6.35 -15.36 -0.76
N ASN A 105 6.56 -14.79 0.42
CA ASN A 105 7.79 -14.13 0.85
C ASN A 105 8.43 -14.76 2.09
N LYS A 106 8.18 -16.04 2.35
CA LYS A 106 8.67 -16.78 3.53
C LYS A 106 10.19 -16.92 3.64
N GLN A 107 10.91 -16.64 2.55
CA GLN A 107 12.38 -16.60 2.52
C GLN A 107 12.95 -15.45 3.35
N HIS A 108 12.24 -14.32 3.47
CA HIS A 108 12.69 -13.15 4.22
C HIS A 108 12.39 -13.30 5.70
N LYS A 109 13.42 -13.34 6.54
CA LYS A 109 13.30 -13.56 7.99
C LYS A 109 13.20 -12.27 8.80
N ASN A 110 13.53 -11.15 8.18
CA ASN A 110 13.48 -9.81 8.75
C ASN A 110 12.16 -9.08 8.43
N VAL A 111 11.08 -9.82 8.18
CA VAL A 111 9.76 -9.27 7.88
C VAL A 111 8.74 -9.67 8.95
N SER A 112 7.98 -8.69 9.43
CA SER A 112 6.85 -8.88 10.35
C SER A 112 5.54 -8.51 9.67
N TYR A 113 4.50 -9.33 9.86
CA TYR A 113 3.18 -9.14 9.26
C TYR A 113 2.17 -8.79 10.35
N ASN A 114 1.52 -7.63 10.23
CA ASN A 114 0.70 -7.04 11.26
C ASN A 114 -0.68 -6.66 10.74
N LEU A 115 -1.72 -7.27 11.29
CA LEU A 115 -3.10 -6.92 10.98
C LEU A 115 -3.47 -5.61 11.70
N ILE A 116 -3.91 -4.61 10.93
CA ILE A 116 -4.44 -3.35 11.48
C ILE A 116 -5.95 -3.52 11.74
N LYS A 117 -6.38 -3.20 12.95
CA LYS A 117 -7.79 -3.14 13.31
C LYS A 117 -8.13 -1.70 13.70
N LYS A 118 -9.19 -1.14 13.11
CA LYS A 118 -9.66 0.22 13.43
C LYS A 118 -8.59 1.31 13.30
N LEU A 119 -7.68 1.17 12.32
CA LEU A 119 -6.54 2.07 12.10
C LEU A 119 -5.58 2.20 13.29
N GLU A 120 -5.60 1.24 14.21
CA GLU A 120 -4.63 1.15 15.29
C GLU A 120 -3.39 0.42 14.78
N PHE A 121 -2.31 1.17 14.60
CA PHE A 121 -1.02 0.59 14.24
C PHE A 121 -0.47 -0.24 15.38
N PRO A 122 0.24 -1.35 15.09
CA PRO A 122 0.98 -2.06 16.10
C PRO A 122 1.97 -1.12 16.81
N ASN A 123 2.37 -1.45 18.04
CA ASN A 123 3.29 -0.60 18.82
C ASN A 123 4.70 -0.59 18.20
N LEU A 124 4.80 -0.03 16.99
CA LEU A 124 6.06 0.17 16.27
C LEU A 124 6.73 1.43 16.78
N LYS A 125 8.07 1.42 16.75
CA LYS A 125 8.88 2.59 17.11
C LYS A 125 10.16 2.61 16.27
N ASN A 126 10.72 3.79 16.16
CA ASN A 126 12.00 3.98 15.48
C ASN A 126 11.96 3.56 14.01
N ILE A 127 10.87 3.88 13.33
CA ILE A 127 10.73 3.66 11.90
C ILE A 127 11.45 4.77 11.14
N ASP A 128 12.30 4.40 10.21
CA ASP A 128 13.07 5.33 9.37
C ASP A 128 12.22 5.82 8.21
N PHE A 129 11.47 4.93 7.56
CA PHE A 129 10.55 5.33 6.50
C PHE A 129 9.33 4.43 6.41
N VAL A 130 8.27 5.00 5.87
CA VAL A 130 7.01 4.34 5.56
C VAL A 130 6.75 4.49 4.07
N TYR A 131 6.32 3.42 3.43
CA TYR A 131 5.88 3.49 2.04
C TYR A 131 4.58 2.73 1.83
N SER A 132 3.86 3.16 0.81
CA SER A 132 2.60 2.54 0.39
C SER A 132 2.36 2.80 -1.08
N GLN A 133 1.91 1.80 -1.81
CA GLN A 133 1.53 1.93 -3.20
C GLN A 133 0.11 1.42 -3.42
N SER A 134 -0.71 2.22 -4.11
CA SER A 134 -2.09 1.90 -4.50
C SER A 134 -3.03 1.60 -3.31
N VAL A 135 -2.76 2.16 -2.13
CA VAL A 135 -3.61 2.05 -0.94
C VAL A 135 -4.33 3.35 -0.64
N PHE A 136 -3.57 4.45 -0.57
CA PHE A 136 -4.11 5.75 -0.17
C PHE A 136 -5.10 6.32 -1.19
N ILE A 137 -5.01 5.90 -2.45
CA ILE A 137 -5.98 6.18 -3.51
C ILE A 137 -7.40 5.65 -3.22
N HIS A 138 -7.54 4.75 -2.26
CA HIS A 138 -8.82 4.15 -1.86
C HIS A 138 -9.35 4.69 -0.53
N LEU A 139 -8.60 5.56 0.13
CA LEU A 139 -8.95 6.07 1.45
C LEU A 139 -9.76 7.36 1.35
N SER A 140 -10.66 7.55 2.32
CA SER A 140 -11.27 8.86 2.54
C SER A 140 -10.22 9.82 3.13
N ILE A 141 -10.43 11.12 2.99
CA ILE A 141 -9.54 12.13 3.59
C ILE A 141 -9.40 11.97 5.11
N LEU A 142 -10.44 11.48 5.73
CA LEU A 142 -10.44 11.23 7.17
C LEU A 142 -9.60 10.01 7.55
N ASP A 143 -9.73 8.90 6.81
CA ASP A 143 -8.87 7.74 7.01
C ASP A 143 -7.41 8.10 6.75
N PHE A 144 -7.16 8.90 5.71
CA PHE A 144 -5.86 9.47 5.41
C PHE A 144 -5.29 10.23 6.64
N TYR A 145 -6.07 11.16 7.22
CA TYR A 145 -5.67 11.89 8.42
C TYR A 145 -5.37 10.94 9.60
N LEU A 146 -6.21 9.93 9.80
CA LEU A 146 -6.02 8.96 10.89
C LEU A 146 -4.75 8.10 10.69
N TYR A 147 -4.47 7.67 9.45
CA TYR A 147 -3.21 7.01 9.13
C TYR A 147 -2.01 7.90 9.45
N PHE A 148 -2.01 9.15 9.00
CA PHE A 148 -0.90 10.06 9.28
C PHE A 148 -0.68 10.31 10.76
N LYS A 149 -1.75 10.41 11.52
CA LYS A 149 -1.68 10.53 12.99
C LYS A 149 -0.98 9.34 13.64
N GLU A 150 -1.23 8.13 13.17
CA GLU A 150 -0.56 6.93 13.68
C GLU A 150 0.89 6.84 13.16
N LEU A 151 1.13 7.13 11.89
CA LEU A 151 2.46 7.14 11.29
C LEU A 151 3.40 8.12 12.00
N TYR A 152 2.89 9.30 12.36
CA TYR A 152 3.67 10.29 13.12
C TYR A 152 4.18 9.75 14.46
N LYS A 153 3.44 8.84 15.12
CA LYS A 153 3.85 8.25 16.40
C LYS A 153 4.96 7.21 16.26
N VAL A 154 5.02 6.51 15.13
CA VAL A 154 5.96 5.40 14.91
C VAL A 154 7.27 5.84 14.25
N LEU A 155 7.22 6.94 13.49
CA LEU A 155 8.39 7.48 12.81
C LEU A 155 9.41 8.08 13.77
N LYS A 156 10.68 7.96 13.42
CA LYS A 156 11.77 8.75 14.00
C LYS A 156 11.61 10.24 13.65
N PRO A 157 12.22 11.14 14.42
CA PRO A 157 12.45 12.49 13.93
C PRO A 157 13.16 12.45 12.56
N ASN A 158 12.66 13.20 11.59
CA ASN A 158 13.10 13.21 10.20
C ASN A 158 12.84 11.89 9.43
N GLY A 159 12.01 10.99 9.96
CA GLY A 159 11.54 9.82 9.22
C GLY A 159 10.71 10.23 8.02
N LEU A 160 10.75 9.42 6.96
CA LEU A 160 10.12 9.72 5.67
C LEU A 160 8.81 8.94 5.49
N ILE A 161 7.86 9.55 4.78
CA ILE A 161 6.66 8.88 4.30
C ILE A 161 6.61 9.04 2.78
N TYR A 162 6.54 7.90 2.09
CA TYR A 162 6.30 7.84 0.66
C TYR A 162 4.95 7.14 0.41
N ILE A 163 4.04 7.84 -0.22
CA ILE A 163 2.73 7.31 -0.61
C ILE A 163 2.37 7.83 -2.00
N ASP A 164 1.69 7.02 -2.77
CA ASP A 164 1.00 7.48 -3.95
C ASP A 164 -0.38 8.02 -3.57
N ILE A 165 -0.70 9.17 -4.13
CA ILE A 165 -1.99 9.81 -3.97
C ILE A 165 -2.51 10.21 -5.34
N ILE A 166 -3.83 10.26 -5.48
CA ILE A 166 -4.47 10.69 -6.71
C ILE A 166 -4.67 12.19 -6.67
N ASP A 167 -4.37 12.87 -7.75
CA ASP A 167 -4.54 14.32 -7.91
C ASP A 167 -5.89 14.68 -8.50
N CYS A 168 -6.50 15.73 -8.04
CA CYS A 168 -7.72 16.29 -8.62
C CYS A 168 -7.50 17.75 -9.01
N ASP A 169 -8.14 18.14 -10.09
CA ASP A 169 -8.20 19.56 -10.44
C ASP A 169 -9.19 20.32 -9.54
N VAL A 170 -9.28 21.64 -9.75
CA VAL A 170 -10.00 22.54 -8.86
C VAL A 170 -11.50 22.23 -8.78
N ASP A 171 -12.11 21.75 -9.86
CA ASP A 171 -13.55 21.48 -9.90
C ASP A 171 -13.89 20.19 -9.13
N GLU A 172 -13.05 19.19 -9.25
CA GLU A 172 -13.16 17.95 -8.46
C GLU A 172 -12.86 18.19 -6.99
N PHE A 173 -11.97 19.12 -6.64
CA PHE A 173 -11.68 19.49 -5.26
C PHE A 173 -12.91 20.07 -4.56
N THR A 174 -13.71 20.85 -5.22
CA THR A 174 -14.96 21.42 -4.64
C THR A 174 -15.95 20.32 -4.26
N LEU A 175 -16.12 19.32 -5.15
CA LEU A 175 -16.95 18.14 -4.86
C LEU A 175 -16.43 17.33 -3.67
N GLN A 176 -15.12 17.27 -3.51
CA GLN A 176 -14.48 16.56 -2.41
C GLN A 176 -14.59 17.29 -1.08
N GLU A 177 -14.57 18.63 -1.06
CA GLU A 177 -14.82 19.40 0.15
C GLU A 177 -16.23 19.15 0.69
N ASP A 178 -17.24 19.09 -0.17
CA ASP A 178 -18.60 18.73 0.22
C ASP A 178 -18.68 17.31 0.79
N GLU A 179 -17.99 16.35 0.18
CA GLU A 179 -17.91 14.98 0.67
C GLU A 179 -17.14 14.91 2.00
N PHE A 180 -16.07 15.66 2.15
CA PHE A 180 -15.34 15.77 3.40
C PHE A 180 -16.21 16.30 4.53
N GLN A 181 -16.96 17.39 4.29
CA GLN A 181 -17.90 17.94 5.26
C GLN A 181 -19.01 16.95 5.61
N ARG A 182 -19.51 16.22 4.64
CA ARG A 182 -20.49 15.13 4.83
C ARG A 182 -19.93 14.03 5.73
N GLN A 183 -18.71 13.57 5.50
CA GLN A 183 -18.03 12.54 6.31
C GLN A 183 -17.79 13.01 7.74
N LEU A 184 -17.35 14.25 7.94
CA LEU A 184 -17.20 14.85 9.27
C LEU A 184 -18.54 14.88 10.03
N GLN A 185 -19.64 15.17 9.35
CA GLN A 185 -20.96 15.16 9.96
C GLN A 185 -21.41 13.77 10.38
N LEU A 186 -21.15 12.74 9.55
CA LEU A 186 -21.44 11.34 9.87
C LEU A 186 -20.65 10.86 11.08
N LEU A 187 -19.36 11.22 11.17
CA LEU A 187 -18.55 10.90 12.34
C LEU A 187 -19.06 11.54 13.63
N LYS A 188 -19.45 12.80 13.58
CA LYS A 188 -20.05 13.47 14.75
C LYS A 188 -21.32 12.77 15.22
N GLN A 189 -21.98 12.02 14.34
CA GLN A 189 -23.16 11.20 14.63
C GLN A 189 -22.79 9.75 15.05
N GLY A 190 -21.49 9.42 15.13
CA GLY A 190 -21.01 8.10 15.53
C GLY A 190 -21.02 7.04 14.44
N TYR A 191 -21.18 7.44 13.17
CA TYR A 191 -21.07 6.50 12.05
C TYR A 191 -19.61 6.34 11.63
N THR A 192 -19.20 5.10 11.34
CA THR A 192 -17.94 4.82 10.67
C THR A 192 -18.13 5.03 9.17
N THR A 193 -17.31 5.88 8.57
CA THR A 193 -17.41 6.18 7.14
C THR A 193 -16.80 5.04 6.33
N GLY A 194 -17.65 4.29 5.65
CA GLY A 194 -17.26 3.29 4.66
C GLY A 194 -17.30 3.80 3.21
N VAL A 195 -17.31 5.11 3.01
CA VAL A 195 -17.45 5.72 1.68
C VAL A 195 -16.08 5.77 1.01
N LYS A 196 -15.98 5.12 -0.15
CA LYS A 196 -14.82 5.25 -1.04
C LYS A 196 -14.90 6.60 -1.73
N THR A 197 -14.16 7.57 -1.27
CA THR A 197 -13.94 8.82 -1.98
C THR A 197 -12.58 8.75 -2.65
N LEU A 198 -12.55 8.92 -3.96
CA LEU A 198 -11.32 8.98 -4.73
C LEU A 198 -10.78 10.41 -4.67
N TYR A 199 -9.58 10.58 -4.15
CA TYR A 199 -8.87 11.86 -4.16
C TYR A 199 -7.69 11.77 -5.11
N HIS A 200 -7.61 12.73 -6.01
CA HIS A 200 -6.45 12.95 -6.85
C HIS A 200 -5.61 14.09 -6.27
N VAL A 201 -4.36 13.88 -5.99
CA VAL A 201 -3.42 14.95 -5.62
C VAL A 201 -2.20 14.88 -6.53
N ASN A 202 -1.87 15.97 -7.20
CA ASN A 202 -0.77 16.02 -8.17
C ASN A 202 0.60 15.90 -7.49
N SER A 203 1.34 14.92 -7.84
CA SER A 203 2.78 14.84 -7.54
C SER A 203 3.59 15.83 -8.40
N GLY A 204 2.95 16.88 -8.90
CA GLY A 204 3.57 17.92 -9.69
C GLY A 204 4.56 18.71 -8.89
N LYS A 205 5.81 18.36 -9.07
CA LYS A 205 7.01 19.16 -8.89
C LYS A 205 7.02 20.12 -7.70
N VAL A 206 7.69 19.73 -6.67
CA VAL A 206 8.49 20.67 -5.90
C VAL A 206 9.89 20.70 -6.50
#